data_f4e73b2743a2924083b2e53dd6ad8f56
#
_entry.id   f4e73b2743a2924083b2e53dd6ad8f56
#
_cell.length_a   1.000
_cell.length_b   1.000
_cell.length_c   1.000
_cell.angle_alpha   90.00
_cell.angle_beta   90.00
_cell.angle_gamma   90.00
#
_symmetry.space_group_name_H-M   'P 1'
#
loop_
_entity.id
_entity.type
_entity.pdbx_description
1 polymer ?
#
loop_
_entity_poly.entity_id
_entity_poly.type
_entity_poly.pdbx_seq_one_letter_code
_entity_poly.pdbx_strand_id
1 'polypeptide(L)'
;MTVLLYPEGQEAENGLQEALGPKLSNGITGPEWSDETGRIGSISDSARVDIYLPKKCNGQMIVVCPGGGYRYVSALKEGLHVADWMTARGIAVAVVKHRMPEGHWEIPLIDVQNAFRYCRTHAAEWGISQIGVMGFSAGGHLAASASTLYVDEITRPDFSVLIYPVVSLNRKFVGQGTRNNLLGKDEMWDDKEMKVAEFEEKQMLYHKLLTHYSLQNHINEKTPQAFIVHCSDDKQVPVEHSILYYTRLIDSNVDAEMHIYPKGGHGWGFSSEKWKGKGKDKFAYARADFEETLERWLENIRKM
;
A
#
# COMPACT_ATOMS: atom_id res chain seq x y z
N MET A 1 -18.63 4.99 4.96
CA MET A 1 -19.00 3.86 5.86
C MET A 1 -17.71 3.18 6.27
N THR A 2 -17.54 2.90 7.56
CA THR A 2 -16.37 2.13 8.05
C THR A 2 -16.80 0.68 8.30
N VAL A 3 -15.99 -0.27 7.84
CA VAL A 3 -16.24 -1.71 7.95
C VAL A 3 -15.03 -2.38 8.58
N LEU A 4 -15.23 -3.18 9.62
CA LEU A 4 -14.19 -4.02 10.19
C LEU A 4 -13.90 -5.18 9.21
N LEU A 5 -12.63 -5.43 8.94
CA LEU A 5 -12.19 -6.51 8.05
C LEU A 5 -12.27 -7.89 8.73
N TYR A 6 -12.26 -7.89 10.05
CA TYR A 6 -12.41 -9.05 10.89
C TYR A 6 -13.51 -8.76 11.91
N PRO A 7 -14.77 -9.14 11.65
CA PRO A 7 -15.82 -9.09 12.66
C PRO A 7 -15.43 -9.92 13.87
N GLU A 8 -15.87 -9.49 15.04
CA GLU A 8 -15.53 -10.13 16.32
C GLU A 8 -15.72 -11.64 16.26
N GLY A 9 -14.69 -12.41 16.57
CA GLY A 9 -14.67 -13.88 16.55
C GLY A 9 -14.31 -14.53 15.21
N GLN A 10 -14.06 -13.79 14.14
CA GLN A 10 -13.71 -14.36 12.82
C GLN A 10 -12.21 -14.29 12.48
N GLU A 11 -11.36 -13.71 13.32
CA GLU A 11 -9.92 -13.62 13.05
C GLU A 11 -9.27 -15.01 12.91
N ALA A 12 -9.76 -16.00 13.66
CA ALA A 12 -9.30 -17.38 13.60
C ALA A 12 -9.65 -18.08 12.27
N GLU A 13 -10.77 -17.72 11.65
CA GLU A 13 -11.24 -18.34 10.40
C GLU A 13 -10.35 -17.95 9.19
N ASN A 14 -9.59 -16.87 9.31
CA ASN A 14 -8.68 -16.42 8.27
C ASN A 14 -7.26 -17.02 8.36
N GLY A 15 -7.04 -18.00 9.23
CA GLY A 15 -5.74 -18.65 9.40
C GLY A 15 -4.65 -17.79 10.03
N LEU A 16 -4.96 -16.57 10.44
CA LEU A 16 -3.99 -15.61 10.97
C LEU A 16 -3.33 -16.08 12.27
N GLN A 17 -4.06 -16.78 13.11
CA GLN A 17 -3.53 -17.26 14.40
C GLN A 17 -2.54 -18.41 14.24
N GLU A 18 -2.76 -19.28 13.24
CA GLU A 18 -1.86 -20.41 12.96
C GLU A 18 -0.61 -19.97 12.19
N ALA A 19 -0.77 -19.04 11.24
CA ALA A 19 0.32 -18.57 10.40
C ALA A 19 1.32 -17.65 11.12
N LEU A 20 0.90 -16.93 12.15
CA LEU A 20 1.67 -15.85 12.76
C LEU A 20 2.02 -16.07 14.24
N GLY A 21 1.66 -17.22 14.81
CA GLY A 21 1.86 -17.46 16.24
C GLY A 21 0.91 -16.63 17.13
N PRO A 22 1.25 -16.44 18.40
CA PRO A 22 0.38 -15.75 19.33
C PRO A 22 -0.01 -14.38 18.76
N LYS A 23 -1.31 -14.04 18.86
CA LYS A 23 -1.88 -12.77 18.42
C LYS A 23 -0.85 -11.66 18.44
N LEU A 24 -0.78 -10.90 17.37
CA LEU A 24 -0.26 -9.54 17.43
C LEU A 24 -1.19 -8.72 18.34
N SER A 25 -1.34 -9.20 19.56
CA SER A 25 -1.96 -8.41 20.56
C SER A 25 -0.96 -7.36 20.96
N ASN A 26 -1.22 -6.11 20.65
CA ASN A 26 -0.76 -5.03 21.52
C ASN A 26 0.75 -4.96 21.84
N GLY A 27 1.59 -5.81 21.26
CA GLY A 27 3.05 -5.69 21.25
C GLY A 27 3.48 -4.49 20.44
N ILE A 28 2.60 -4.03 19.62
CA ILE A 28 2.71 -2.80 18.88
C ILE A 28 2.38 -1.67 19.86
N THR A 29 3.37 -1.16 20.51
CA THR A 29 3.49 0.16 21.14
C THR A 29 2.18 0.81 21.65
N GLY A 30 1.35 0.09 22.40
CA GLY A 30 0.21 0.67 23.12
C GLY A 30 -1.09 0.80 22.31
N PRO A 31 -2.08 1.53 22.81
CA PRO A 31 -3.39 1.67 22.19
C PRO A 31 -3.32 2.42 20.85
N GLU A 32 -4.29 2.16 19.98
CA GLU A 32 -4.45 2.92 18.74
C GLU A 32 -4.51 4.43 19.05
N TRP A 33 -3.79 5.21 18.25
CA TRP A 33 -3.74 6.65 18.36
C TRP A 33 -3.99 7.32 17.02
N SER A 34 -4.50 8.54 17.06
CA SER A 34 -4.60 9.43 15.91
C SER A 34 -4.11 10.84 16.25
N ASP A 35 -3.63 11.56 15.25
CA ASP A 35 -3.16 12.93 15.43
C ASP A 35 -3.90 13.93 14.51
N GLU A 36 -3.66 15.22 14.72
CA GLU A 36 -4.27 16.31 13.95
C GLU A 36 -3.87 16.32 12.45
N THR A 37 -2.83 15.58 12.09
CA THR A 37 -2.41 15.42 10.68
C THR A 37 -3.10 14.24 10.00
N GLY A 38 -3.99 13.55 10.69
CA GLY A 38 -4.74 12.40 10.21
C GLY A 38 -3.91 11.13 10.08
N ARG A 39 -2.87 10.97 10.90
CA ARG A 39 -2.16 9.70 11.04
C ARG A 39 -2.86 8.85 12.06
N ILE A 40 -2.90 7.55 11.80
CA ILE A 40 -3.45 6.54 12.72
C ILE A 40 -2.37 5.48 12.91
N GLY A 41 -1.92 5.29 14.14
CA GLY A 41 -0.89 4.30 14.45
C GLY A 41 -1.35 3.29 15.50
N SER A 42 -0.52 2.28 15.72
CA SER A 42 -0.81 1.17 16.65
C SER A 42 -2.12 0.44 16.34
N ILE A 43 -2.50 0.33 15.07
CA ILE A 43 -3.63 -0.52 14.65
C ILE A 43 -3.18 -1.97 14.83
N SER A 44 -3.83 -2.73 15.72
CA SER A 44 -3.45 -4.10 16.09
C SER A 44 -4.53 -5.14 15.79
N ASP A 45 -5.77 -4.88 16.17
CA ASP A 45 -6.90 -5.80 16.11
C ASP A 45 -8.12 -5.23 15.37
N SER A 46 -8.05 -3.95 15.02
CA SER A 46 -9.14 -3.18 14.43
C SER A 46 -8.86 -2.84 12.95
N ALA A 47 -8.28 -3.77 12.19
CA ALA A 47 -8.14 -3.61 10.75
C ALA A 47 -9.50 -3.31 10.12
N ARG A 48 -9.57 -2.22 9.35
CA ARG A 48 -10.83 -1.73 8.80
C ARG A 48 -10.64 -1.04 7.47
N VAL A 49 -11.74 -0.88 6.77
CA VAL A 49 -11.78 -0.14 5.51
C VAL A 49 -12.85 0.93 5.58
N ASP A 50 -12.51 2.14 5.16
CA ASP A 50 -13.46 3.22 4.98
C ASP A 50 -13.91 3.24 3.52
N ILE A 51 -15.20 3.01 3.28
CA ILE A 51 -15.84 3.00 1.95
C ILE A 51 -16.45 4.36 1.64
N TYR A 52 -16.09 4.91 0.51
CA TYR A 52 -16.60 6.16 -0.06
C TYR A 52 -17.20 5.87 -1.43
N LEU A 53 -18.50 5.97 -1.53
CA LEU A 53 -19.23 5.78 -2.79
C LEU A 53 -19.55 7.13 -3.44
N PRO A 54 -19.32 7.30 -4.73
CA PRO A 54 -19.74 8.50 -5.47
C PRO A 54 -21.26 8.53 -5.65
N LYS A 55 -21.83 9.70 -5.88
CA LYS A 55 -23.27 9.81 -6.19
C LYS A 55 -23.70 8.99 -7.40
N LYS A 56 -22.82 8.86 -8.38
CA LYS A 56 -22.99 8.01 -9.57
C LYS A 56 -21.64 7.32 -9.83
N CYS A 57 -21.64 6.01 -9.70
CA CYS A 57 -20.43 5.21 -9.96
C CYS A 57 -20.19 5.10 -11.49
N ASN A 58 -18.92 5.19 -11.88
CA ASN A 58 -18.49 5.01 -13.27
C ASN A 58 -18.08 3.57 -13.60
N GLY A 59 -18.21 2.63 -12.66
CA GLY A 59 -17.82 1.23 -12.78
C GLY A 59 -16.47 0.90 -12.13
N GLN A 60 -15.70 1.90 -11.69
CA GLN A 60 -14.40 1.69 -11.08
C GLN A 60 -14.42 1.89 -9.56
N MET A 61 -13.59 1.11 -8.87
CA MET A 61 -13.25 1.29 -7.46
C MET A 61 -11.75 1.17 -7.28
N ILE A 62 -11.22 1.87 -6.27
CA ILE A 62 -9.81 1.77 -5.88
C ILE A 62 -9.70 1.45 -4.39
N VAL A 63 -9.00 0.35 -4.09
CA VAL A 63 -8.54 0.03 -2.73
C VAL A 63 -7.27 0.83 -2.48
N VAL A 64 -7.31 1.73 -1.50
CA VAL A 64 -6.22 2.66 -1.20
C VAL A 64 -5.43 2.19 0.01
N CYS A 65 -4.12 2.06 -0.16
CA CYS A 65 -3.14 1.74 0.87
C CYS A 65 -2.33 3.01 1.21
N PRO A 66 -2.70 3.79 2.22
CA PRO A 66 -1.93 4.96 2.62
C PRO A 66 -0.55 4.55 3.14
N GLY A 67 0.44 5.44 2.98
CA GLY A 67 1.78 5.26 3.51
C GLY A 67 1.90 5.53 5.00
N GLY A 68 3.13 5.51 5.49
CA GLY A 68 3.45 5.75 6.89
C GLY A 68 4.58 4.85 7.41
N GLY A 69 5.38 4.26 6.50
CA GLY A 69 6.54 3.45 6.83
C GLY A 69 6.20 2.17 7.59
N TYR A 70 4.99 1.65 7.48
CA TYR A 70 4.44 0.56 8.29
C TYR A 70 4.42 0.84 9.80
N ARG A 71 4.49 2.11 10.18
CA ARG A 71 4.40 2.56 11.57
C ARG A 71 3.07 3.23 11.90
N TYR A 72 2.45 3.81 10.89
CA TYR A 72 1.12 4.44 10.95
C TYR A 72 0.49 4.45 9.55
N VAL A 73 -0.77 4.81 9.47
CA VAL A 73 -1.52 5.03 8.24
C VAL A 73 -1.75 6.54 8.06
N SER A 74 -1.33 7.11 6.94
CA SER A 74 -1.55 8.53 6.58
C SER A 74 -2.98 8.72 6.04
N ALA A 75 -3.98 8.57 6.91
CA ALA A 75 -5.38 8.44 6.52
C ALA A 75 -5.99 9.73 5.93
N LEU A 76 -5.41 10.91 6.18
CA LEU A 76 -5.89 12.17 5.62
C LEU A 76 -5.38 12.40 4.20
N LYS A 77 -4.06 12.62 4.04
CA LYS A 77 -3.47 12.99 2.74
C LYS A 77 -3.51 11.90 1.70
N GLU A 78 -3.33 10.66 2.13
CA GLU A 78 -3.19 9.47 1.30
C GLU A 78 -4.42 8.55 1.40
N GLY A 79 -5.47 9.03 2.08
CA GLY A 79 -6.76 8.37 2.23
C GLY A 79 -7.92 9.29 1.87
N LEU A 80 -8.37 10.15 2.81
CA LEU A 80 -9.56 10.99 2.62
C LEU A 80 -9.44 11.95 1.44
N HIS A 81 -8.28 12.60 1.23
CA HIS A 81 -8.09 13.48 0.05
C HIS A 81 -8.16 12.71 -1.26
N VAL A 82 -7.67 11.46 -1.29
CA VAL A 82 -7.83 10.56 -2.44
C VAL A 82 -9.30 10.26 -2.67
N ALA A 83 -10.04 9.93 -1.60
CA ALA A 83 -11.46 9.64 -1.68
C ALA A 83 -12.28 10.84 -2.20
N ASP A 84 -11.99 12.06 -1.73
CA ASP A 84 -12.62 13.29 -2.22
C ASP A 84 -12.36 13.48 -3.73
N TRP A 85 -11.12 13.30 -4.18
CA TRP A 85 -10.72 13.48 -5.58
C TRP A 85 -11.37 12.43 -6.50
N MET A 86 -11.32 11.15 -6.11
CA MET A 86 -11.83 10.01 -6.89
C MET A 86 -13.36 10.02 -6.96
N THR A 87 -14.05 10.25 -5.84
CA THR A 87 -15.52 10.22 -5.81
C THR A 87 -16.14 11.38 -6.60
N ALA A 88 -15.46 12.52 -6.68
CA ALA A 88 -15.85 13.61 -7.58
C ALA A 88 -15.84 13.20 -9.07
N ARG A 89 -15.08 12.13 -9.43
CA ARG A 89 -14.94 11.55 -10.77
C ARG A 89 -15.76 10.27 -10.99
N GLY A 90 -16.61 9.94 -10.03
CA GLY A 90 -17.44 8.74 -10.11
C GLY A 90 -16.73 7.44 -9.75
N ILE A 91 -15.51 7.49 -9.20
CA ILE A 91 -14.74 6.34 -8.79
C ILE A 91 -14.99 6.07 -7.30
N ALA A 92 -15.40 4.86 -6.95
CA ALA A 92 -15.54 4.45 -5.55
C ALA A 92 -14.17 4.22 -4.91
N VAL A 93 -14.06 4.43 -3.59
CA VAL A 93 -12.80 4.30 -2.86
C VAL A 93 -12.99 3.47 -1.59
N ALA A 94 -12.04 2.60 -1.31
CA ALA A 94 -11.92 1.82 -0.09
C ALA A 94 -10.56 2.12 0.55
N VAL A 95 -10.51 2.96 1.59
CA VAL A 95 -9.27 3.32 2.29
C VAL A 95 -8.98 2.30 3.38
N VAL A 96 -7.92 1.51 3.20
CA VAL A 96 -7.53 0.47 4.17
C VAL A 96 -6.76 1.07 5.33
N LYS A 97 -7.20 0.77 6.53
CA LYS A 97 -6.48 1.01 7.77
C LYS A 97 -5.96 -0.34 8.26
N HIS A 98 -4.86 -0.75 7.62
CA HIS A 98 -4.22 -2.03 7.88
C HIS A 98 -3.54 -2.05 9.25
N ARG A 99 -3.42 -3.23 9.83
CA ARG A 99 -2.65 -3.44 11.08
C ARG A 99 -1.17 -3.15 10.85
N MET A 100 -0.52 -2.73 11.92
CA MET A 100 0.93 -2.51 11.90
C MET A 100 1.65 -3.87 12.00
N PRO A 101 2.63 -4.16 11.15
CA PRO A 101 3.24 -5.49 11.08
C PRO A 101 4.17 -5.82 12.26
N GLU A 102 5.03 -4.91 12.65
CA GLU A 102 6.09 -5.11 13.69
C GLU A 102 6.77 -6.48 13.63
N GLY A 103 7.20 -6.88 12.45
CA GLY A 103 7.84 -8.16 12.20
C GLY A 103 6.91 -9.30 11.79
N HIS A 104 5.60 -9.06 11.76
CA HIS A 104 4.62 -10.00 11.20
C HIS A 104 4.24 -9.54 9.78
N TRP A 105 5.16 -9.74 8.89
CA TRP A 105 5.21 -9.19 7.53
C TRP A 105 4.01 -9.53 6.63
N GLU A 106 3.30 -10.61 6.90
CA GLU A 106 2.12 -11.03 6.12
C GLU A 106 0.87 -10.19 6.44
N ILE A 107 0.75 -9.67 7.65
CA ILE A 107 -0.47 -9.04 8.17
C ILE A 107 -1.00 -7.90 7.28
N PRO A 108 -0.21 -6.91 6.87
CA PRO A 108 -0.74 -5.82 6.06
C PRO A 108 -1.31 -6.30 4.73
N LEU A 109 -0.67 -7.30 4.09
CA LEU A 109 -1.14 -7.86 2.84
C LEU A 109 -2.45 -8.63 3.02
N ILE A 110 -2.58 -9.42 4.08
CA ILE A 110 -3.82 -10.15 4.40
C ILE A 110 -4.98 -9.17 4.61
N ASP A 111 -4.74 -8.05 5.31
CA ASP A 111 -5.76 -7.02 5.50
C ASP A 111 -6.23 -6.42 4.18
N VAL A 112 -5.31 -6.13 3.25
CA VAL A 112 -5.65 -5.63 1.91
C VAL A 112 -6.40 -6.69 1.09
N GLN A 113 -5.99 -7.95 1.15
CA GLN A 113 -6.68 -9.06 0.47
C GLN A 113 -8.12 -9.21 0.99
N ASN A 114 -8.33 -9.07 2.30
CA ASN A 114 -9.68 -9.08 2.88
C ASN A 114 -10.51 -7.86 2.49
N ALA A 115 -9.88 -6.68 2.35
CA ALA A 115 -10.55 -5.51 1.78
C ALA A 115 -10.98 -5.76 0.33
N PHE A 116 -10.16 -6.43 -0.50
CA PHE A 116 -10.55 -6.85 -1.85
C PHE A 116 -11.73 -7.82 -1.82
N ARG A 117 -11.71 -8.85 -0.97
CA ARG A 117 -12.82 -9.80 -0.83
C ARG A 117 -14.10 -9.08 -0.47
N TYR A 118 -14.06 -8.18 0.50
CA TYR A 118 -15.21 -7.35 0.88
C TYR A 118 -15.73 -6.52 -0.29
N CYS A 119 -14.85 -5.79 -0.97
CA CYS A 119 -15.22 -4.93 -2.10
C CYS A 119 -15.79 -5.74 -3.28
N ARG A 120 -15.19 -6.89 -3.63
CA ARG A 120 -15.68 -7.78 -4.69
C ARG A 120 -17.06 -8.34 -4.36
N THR A 121 -17.33 -8.70 -3.10
CA THR A 121 -18.65 -9.21 -2.67
C THR A 121 -19.76 -8.17 -2.88
N HIS A 122 -19.46 -6.89 -2.67
CA HIS A 122 -20.43 -5.79 -2.79
C HIS A 122 -20.37 -5.08 -4.16
N ALA A 123 -19.48 -5.48 -5.06
CA ALA A 123 -19.23 -4.78 -6.32
C ALA A 123 -20.49 -4.61 -7.17
N ALA A 124 -21.29 -5.66 -7.31
CA ALA A 124 -22.53 -5.61 -8.09
C ALA A 124 -23.57 -4.62 -7.53
N GLU A 125 -23.73 -4.60 -6.20
CA GLU A 125 -24.62 -3.66 -5.50
C GLU A 125 -24.21 -2.21 -5.75
N TRP A 126 -22.90 -1.94 -5.80
CA TRP A 126 -22.37 -0.58 -5.99
C TRP A 126 -22.17 -0.19 -7.45
N GLY A 127 -22.49 -1.09 -8.39
CA GLY A 127 -22.31 -0.87 -9.83
C GLY A 127 -20.83 -0.80 -10.23
N ILE A 128 -20.00 -1.61 -9.59
CA ILE A 128 -18.54 -1.69 -9.81
C ILE A 128 -18.23 -2.96 -10.62
N SER A 129 -17.41 -2.80 -11.66
CA SER A 129 -16.93 -3.90 -12.51
C SER A 129 -15.41 -4.04 -12.51
N GLN A 130 -14.67 -3.00 -12.04
CA GLN A 130 -13.21 -2.97 -12.04
C GLN A 130 -12.72 -2.44 -10.69
N ILE A 131 -11.86 -3.19 -10.00
CA ILE A 131 -11.30 -2.80 -8.69
C ILE A 131 -9.78 -2.82 -8.76
N GLY A 132 -9.17 -1.63 -8.72
CA GLY A 132 -7.73 -1.45 -8.67
C GLY A 132 -7.20 -1.25 -7.25
N VAL A 133 -5.88 -1.15 -7.14
CA VAL A 133 -5.18 -0.78 -5.91
C VAL A 133 -4.38 0.51 -6.11
N MET A 134 -4.36 1.37 -5.11
CA MET A 134 -3.48 2.56 -5.07
C MET A 134 -2.68 2.55 -3.78
N GLY A 135 -1.40 2.90 -3.86
CA GLY A 135 -0.59 2.99 -2.65
C GLY A 135 0.51 4.03 -2.70
N PHE A 136 0.87 4.51 -1.52
CA PHE A 136 1.80 5.61 -1.30
C PHE A 136 2.98 5.17 -0.43
N SER A 137 4.23 5.43 -0.81
CA SER A 137 5.38 5.14 0.05
C SER A 137 5.42 3.66 0.47
N ALA A 138 5.41 3.36 1.77
CA ALA A 138 5.24 2.00 2.29
C ALA A 138 3.87 1.38 1.93
N GLY A 139 2.81 2.19 1.83
CA GLY A 139 1.52 1.76 1.26
C GLY A 139 1.63 1.46 -0.24
N GLY A 140 2.57 2.09 -0.96
CA GLY A 140 2.95 1.73 -2.32
C GLY A 140 3.59 0.35 -2.39
N HIS A 141 4.41 -0.02 -1.40
CA HIS A 141 4.91 -1.37 -1.24
C HIS A 141 3.76 -2.36 -1.00
N LEU A 142 2.81 -2.01 -0.14
CA LEU A 142 1.65 -2.84 0.15
C LEU A 142 0.74 -3.01 -1.09
N ALA A 143 0.52 -1.96 -1.88
CA ALA A 143 -0.22 -2.02 -3.14
C ALA A 143 0.50 -2.87 -4.19
N ALA A 144 1.83 -2.75 -4.30
CA ALA A 144 2.64 -3.60 -5.16
C ALA A 144 2.64 -5.06 -4.68
N SER A 145 2.61 -5.30 -3.34
CA SER A 145 2.44 -6.65 -2.78
C SER A 145 1.09 -7.24 -3.19
N ALA A 146 -0.01 -6.48 -3.07
CA ALA A 146 -1.32 -6.92 -3.53
C ALA A 146 -1.35 -7.24 -5.04
N SER A 147 -0.53 -6.54 -5.84
CA SER A 147 -0.43 -6.72 -7.29
C SER A 147 0.43 -7.92 -7.71
N THR A 148 1.33 -8.40 -6.84
CA THR A 148 2.31 -9.45 -7.20
C THR A 148 2.22 -10.71 -6.34
N LEU A 149 1.64 -10.61 -5.13
CA LEU A 149 1.52 -11.69 -4.15
C LEU A 149 0.05 -12.00 -3.82
N TYR A 150 -0.87 -11.74 -4.75
CA TYR A 150 -2.26 -12.15 -4.61
C TYR A 150 -2.38 -13.68 -4.54
N VAL A 151 -3.42 -14.17 -3.87
CA VAL A 151 -3.60 -15.62 -3.65
C VAL A 151 -4.63 -16.23 -4.60
N ASP A 152 -5.52 -15.41 -5.16
CA ASP A 152 -6.56 -15.82 -6.10
C ASP A 152 -7.04 -14.61 -6.94
N GLU A 153 -7.94 -14.87 -7.91
CA GLU A 153 -8.48 -13.80 -8.79
C GLU A 153 -9.35 -12.79 -8.03
N ILE A 154 -9.90 -13.14 -6.85
CA ILE A 154 -10.69 -12.21 -6.04
C ILE A 154 -9.79 -11.17 -5.40
N THR A 155 -8.61 -11.57 -4.96
CA THR A 155 -7.63 -10.70 -4.30
C THR A 155 -6.68 -10.01 -5.27
N ARG A 156 -6.71 -10.41 -6.56
CA ARG A 156 -5.92 -9.78 -7.61
C ARG A 156 -6.54 -8.43 -8.01
N PRO A 157 -5.79 -7.31 -7.94
CA PRO A 157 -6.26 -6.03 -8.48
C PRO A 157 -6.41 -6.09 -10.00
N ASP A 158 -7.36 -5.32 -10.55
CA ASP A 158 -7.49 -5.18 -12.01
C ASP A 158 -6.46 -4.21 -12.60
N PHE A 159 -5.97 -3.28 -11.79
CA PHE A 159 -4.90 -2.32 -12.10
C PHE A 159 -4.23 -1.80 -10.83
N SER A 160 -3.08 -1.15 -10.97
CA SER A 160 -2.38 -0.53 -9.85
C SER A 160 -1.96 0.91 -10.11
N VAL A 161 -1.98 1.74 -9.06
CA VAL A 161 -1.49 3.12 -9.05
C VAL A 161 -0.47 3.25 -7.92
N LEU A 162 0.79 3.46 -8.26
CA LEU A 162 1.89 3.47 -7.29
C LEU A 162 2.50 4.87 -7.21
N ILE A 163 2.41 5.50 -6.05
CA ILE A 163 2.83 6.88 -5.83
C ILE A 163 4.03 6.90 -4.87
N TYR A 164 5.19 7.32 -5.38
CA TYR A 164 6.52 7.26 -4.71
C TYR A 164 6.70 5.96 -3.90
N PRO A 165 6.46 4.78 -4.53
CA PRO A 165 6.38 3.53 -3.81
C PRO A 165 7.74 3.06 -3.29
N VAL A 166 7.77 2.46 -2.12
CA VAL A 166 8.80 1.47 -1.81
C VAL A 166 8.48 0.22 -2.63
N VAL A 167 9.49 -0.44 -3.19
CA VAL A 167 9.34 -1.67 -3.99
C VAL A 167 10.33 -2.72 -3.55
N SER A 168 11.61 -2.36 -3.42
CA SER A 168 12.67 -3.28 -3.01
C SER A 168 12.98 -3.11 -1.53
N LEU A 169 13.14 -4.21 -0.81
CA LEU A 169 13.66 -4.18 0.57
C LEU A 169 15.19 -4.33 0.63
N ASN A 170 15.87 -4.31 -0.51
CA ASN A 170 17.32 -4.29 -0.52
C ASN A 170 17.85 -3.07 0.27
N ARG A 171 18.78 -3.33 1.19
CA ARG A 171 19.35 -2.30 2.07
C ARG A 171 19.97 -1.10 1.34
N LYS A 172 20.34 -1.27 0.08
CA LYS A 172 20.86 -0.19 -0.78
C LYS A 172 19.81 0.88 -1.09
N PHE A 173 18.53 0.49 -1.17
CA PHE A 173 17.46 1.37 -1.67
C PHE A 173 16.49 1.80 -0.57
N VAL A 174 16.21 0.96 0.41
CA VAL A 174 15.17 1.21 1.41
C VAL A 174 15.78 1.67 2.75
N GLY A 175 15.15 2.68 3.35
CA GLY A 175 15.49 3.12 4.70
C GLY A 175 15.24 2.02 5.75
N GLN A 176 16.09 1.98 6.77
CA GLN A 176 16.03 1.00 7.86
C GLN A 176 14.64 0.97 8.53
N GLY A 177 14.01 2.14 8.73
CA GLY A 177 12.72 2.23 9.43
C GLY A 177 11.61 1.40 8.78
N THR A 178 11.36 1.55 7.46
CA THR A 178 10.32 0.80 6.76
C THR A 178 10.59 -0.70 6.79
N ARG A 179 11.85 -1.11 6.56
CA ARG A 179 12.24 -2.52 6.61
C ARG A 179 12.05 -3.12 8.00
N ASN A 180 12.51 -2.42 9.04
CA ASN A 180 12.41 -2.90 10.42
C ASN A 180 10.97 -2.96 10.91
N ASN A 181 10.13 -2.02 10.49
CA ASN A 181 8.72 -2.06 10.85
C ASN A 181 8.00 -3.25 10.18
N LEU A 182 8.36 -3.61 8.94
CA LEU A 182 7.76 -4.74 8.25
C LEU A 182 8.33 -6.08 8.73
N LEU A 183 9.66 -6.24 8.75
CA LEU A 183 10.34 -7.53 8.95
C LEU A 183 10.81 -7.76 10.40
N GLY A 184 10.62 -6.78 11.28
CA GLY A 184 11.18 -6.80 12.63
C GLY A 184 12.48 -6.02 12.73
N LYS A 185 12.82 -5.61 13.95
CA LYS A 185 14.02 -4.81 14.23
C LYS A 185 15.30 -5.59 13.95
N ASP A 186 16.34 -4.87 13.57
CA ASP A 186 17.64 -5.49 13.23
C ASP A 186 18.18 -6.38 14.37
N GLU A 187 17.94 -6.02 15.66
CA GLU A 187 18.31 -6.82 16.83
C GLU A 187 17.66 -8.21 16.85
N MET A 188 16.48 -8.35 16.25
CA MET A 188 15.84 -9.67 16.10
C MET A 188 16.61 -10.60 15.17
N TRP A 189 17.39 -10.03 14.25
CA TRP A 189 18.11 -10.75 13.20
C TRP A 189 19.61 -10.88 13.47
N ASP A 190 20.17 -10.03 14.33
CA ASP A 190 21.61 -9.95 14.65
C ASP A 190 21.84 -10.10 16.16
N ASP A 191 21.34 -11.19 16.73
CA ASP A 191 21.52 -11.52 18.14
C ASP A 191 22.86 -12.24 18.35
N LYS A 192 23.84 -11.54 18.92
CA LYS A 192 25.21 -12.01 19.14
C LYS A 192 25.33 -13.09 20.24
N GLU A 193 24.30 -13.26 21.06
CA GLU A 193 24.28 -14.29 22.13
C GLU A 193 23.66 -15.61 21.62
N MET A 194 23.17 -15.64 20.38
CA MET A 194 22.57 -16.81 19.78
C MET A 194 23.62 -17.86 19.38
N LYS A 195 23.25 -19.15 19.46
CA LYS A 195 24.09 -20.22 18.93
C LYS A 195 24.32 -20.07 17.43
N VAL A 196 25.51 -20.43 16.94
CA VAL A 196 25.92 -20.23 15.55
C VAL A 196 24.90 -20.80 14.55
N ALA A 197 24.42 -22.03 14.76
CA ALA A 197 23.46 -22.68 13.87
C ALA A 197 22.10 -21.94 13.82
N GLU A 198 21.60 -21.47 14.95
CA GLU A 198 20.36 -20.70 15.04
C GLU A 198 20.52 -19.32 14.37
N PHE A 199 21.70 -18.72 14.51
CA PHE A 199 22.03 -17.46 13.85
C PHE A 199 22.06 -17.61 12.32
N GLU A 200 22.71 -18.65 11.81
CA GLU A 200 22.77 -18.93 10.36
C GLU A 200 21.38 -19.16 9.77
N GLU A 201 20.53 -19.94 10.44
CA GLU A 201 19.16 -20.19 10.03
C GLU A 201 18.35 -18.88 9.99
N LYS A 202 18.47 -18.05 11.01
CA LYS A 202 17.82 -16.75 11.13
C LYS A 202 18.27 -15.78 10.02
N GLN A 203 19.56 -15.71 9.75
CA GLN A 203 20.10 -14.91 8.65
C GLN A 203 19.59 -15.39 7.29
N MET A 204 19.53 -16.71 7.10
CA MET A 204 18.96 -17.29 5.87
C MET A 204 17.48 -16.91 5.69
N LEU A 205 16.68 -16.98 6.75
CA LEU A 205 15.27 -16.55 6.73
C LEU A 205 15.19 -15.07 6.41
N TYR A 206 15.99 -14.22 7.04
CA TYR A 206 15.99 -12.78 6.78
C TYR A 206 16.31 -12.45 5.31
N HIS A 207 17.30 -13.10 4.72
CA HIS A 207 17.63 -12.94 3.31
C HIS A 207 16.48 -13.41 2.39
N LYS A 208 15.81 -14.51 2.72
CA LYS A 208 14.61 -14.96 2.00
C LYS A 208 13.50 -13.91 2.06
N LEU A 209 13.26 -13.31 3.23
CA LEU A 209 12.26 -12.27 3.40
C LEU A 209 12.60 -10.99 2.64
N LEU A 210 13.86 -10.54 2.69
CA LEU A 210 14.31 -9.39 1.89
C LEU A 210 14.07 -9.62 0.39
N THR A 211 14.32 -10.83 -0.09
CA THR A 211 14.11 -11.21 -1.50
C THR A 211 12.63 -11.31 -1.82
N HIS A 212 11.84 -11.95 -0.95
CA HIS A 212 10.40 -12.15 -1.13
C HIS A 212 9.63 -10.83 -1.12
N TYR A 213 9.94 -9.93 -0.18
CA TYR A 213 9.31 -8.61 -0.11
C TYR A 213 10.01 -7.53 -0.97
N SER A 214 10.90 -7.93 -1.87
CA SER A 214 11.39 -7.13 -2.98
C SER A 214 10.54 -7.45 -4.21
N LEU A 215 9.49 -6.67 -4.42
CA LEU A 215 8.32 -7.03 -5.23
C LEU A 215 8.59 -7.08 -6.72
N GLN A 216 9.64 -6.41 -7.20
CA GLN A 216 10.11 -6.55 -8.58
C GLN A 216 10.50 -7.99 -8.94
N ASN A 217 10.74 -8.85 -7.95
CA ASN A 217 11.09 -10.26 -8.16
C ASN A 217 9.87 -11.15 -8.48
N HIS A 218 8.65 -10.65 -8.26
CA HIS A 218 7.40 -11.40 -8.43
C HIS A 218 6.58 -10.94 -9.64
N ILE A 219 7.07 -9.94 -10.37
CA ILE A 219 6.39 -9.45 -11.56
C ILE A 219 6.44 -10.52 -12.66
N ASN A 220 5.30 -10.77 -13.28
CA ASN A 220 5.10 -11.69 -14.39
C ASN A 220 3.96 -11.17 -15.28
N GLU A 221 3.64 -11.88 -16.36
CA GLU A 221 2.62 -11.50 -17.35
C GLU A 221 1.20 -11.37 -16.78
N LYS A 222 0.93 -11.89 -15.56
CA LYS A 222 -0.36 -11.75 -14.87
C LYS A 222 -0.40 -10.58 -13.90
N THR A 223 0.73 -9.90 -13.68
CA THR A 223 0.76 -8.69 -12.86
C THR A 223 -0.13 -7.62 -13.50
N PRO A 224 -1.00 -6.92 -12.74
CA PRO A 224 -1.88 -5.91 -13.32
C PRO A 224 -1.10 -4.74 -13.90
N GLN A 225 -1.66 -4.14 -14.96
CA GLN A 225 -1.13 -2.90 -15.53
C GLN A 225 -0.99 -1.80 -14.46
N ALA A 226 -0.02 -0.90 -14.64
CA ALA A 226 0.37 0.02 -13.61
C ALA A 226 0.53 1.48 -14.07
N PHE A 227 0.06 2.41 -13.26
CA PHE A 227 0.45 3.83 -13.31
C PHE A 227 1.40 4.13 -12.16
N ILE A 228 2.57 4.68 -12.46
CA ILE A 228 3.62 4.93 -11.47
C ILE A 228 4.02 6.41 -11.52
N VAL A 229 4.13 7.05 -10.34
CA VAL A 229 4.60 8.44 -10.27
C VAL A 229 5.59 8.63 -9.13
N HIS A 230 6.65 9.40 -9.39
CA HIS A 230 7.70 9.68 -8.41
C HIS A 230 8.33 11.05 -8.64
N CYS A 231 9.06 11.55 -7.63
CA CYS A 231 9.91 12.73 -7.78
C CYS A 231 11.39 12.32 -7.69
N SER A 232 12.22 12.81 -8.62
CA SER A 232 13.65 12.45 -8.64
C SER A 232 14.46 13.09 -7.49
N ASP A 233 13.90 14.07 -6.80
CA ASP A 233 14.48 14.68 -5.60
C ASP A 233 14.01 14.03 -4.29
N ASP A 234 13.31 12.90 -4.35
CA ASP A 234 12.89 12.14 -3.17
C ASP A 234 14.11 11.51 -2.48
N LYS A 235 14.36 11.96 -1.22
CA LYS A 235 15.49 11.50 -0.40
C LYS A 235 15.10 10.43 0.63
N GLN A 236 13.80 10.16 0.77
CA GLN A 236 13.31 9.12 1.70
C GLN A 236 13.13 7.79 0.99
N VAL A 237 12.54 7.82 -0.20
CA VAL A 237 12.38 6.67 -1.08
C VAL A 237 13.00 7.04 -2.43
N PRO A 238 14.18 6.53 -2.75
CA PRO A 238 14.84 6.83 -4.02
C PRO A 238 13.99 6.45 -5.23
N VAL A 239 14.01 7.27 -6.29
CA VAL A 239 13.23 7.07 -7.51
C VAL A 239 13.54 5.73 -8.20
N GLU A 240 14.69 5.14 -7.91
CA GLU A 240 15.13 3.83 -8.38
C GLU A 240 14.13 2.71 -8.05
N HIS A 241 13.35 2.83 -6.96
CA HIS A 241 12.26 1.90 -6.67
C HIS A 241 11.23 1.85 -7.80
N SER A 242 10.77 3.01 -8.27
CA SER A 242 9.81 3.11 -9.36
C SER A 242 10.41 2.65 -10.70
N ILE A 243 11.64 3.05 -10.99
CA ILE A 243 12.35 2.64 -12.20
C ILE A 243 12.50 1.11 -12.24
N LEU A 244 12.91 0.50 -11.13
CA LEU A 244 13.09 -0.94 -11.02
C LEU A 244 11.77 -1.70 -11.26
N TYR A 245 10.67 -1.25 -10.65
CA TYR A 245 9.36 -1.87 -10.81
C TYR A 245 8.85 -1.71 -12.26
N TYR A 246 8.92 -0.50 -12.81
CA TYR A 246 8.54 -0.21 -14.19
C TYR A 246 9.31 -1.08 -15.19
N THR A 247 10.63 -1.14 -15.08
CA THR A 247 11.47 -1.95 -15.99
C THR A 247 11.04 -3.41 -15.97
N ARG A 248 10.77 -3.97 -14.78
CA ARG A 248 10.32 -5.36 -14.68
C ARG A 248 8.93 -5.60 -15.24
N LEU A 249 8.00 -4.61 -15.17
CA LEU A 249 6.70 -4.70 -15.83
C LEU A 249 6.88 -4.79 -17.35
N ILE A 250 7.68 -3.91 -17.94
CA ILE A 250 7.95 -3.90 -19.38
C ILE A 250 8.63 -5.20 -19.82
N ASP A 251 9.64 -5.68 -19.07
CA ASP A 251 10.32 -6.96 -19.35
C ASP A 251 9.35 -8.16 -19.32
N SER A 252 8.25 -8.03 -18.58
CA SER A 252 7.20 -9.06 -18.43
C SER A 252 5.99 -8.85 -19.36
N ASN A 253 6.09 -7.93 -20.36
CA ASN A 253 5.02 -7.55 -21.27
C ASN A 253 3.74 -7.06 -20.57
N VAL A 254 3.89 -6.37 -19.46
CA VAL A 254 2.78 -5.73 -18.73
C VAL A 254 2.76 -4.25 -19.04
N ASP A 255 1.61 -3.73 -19.47
CA ASP A 255 1.43 -2.31 -19.75
C ASP A 255 1.67 -1.46 -18.49
N ALA A 256 2.49 -0.42 -18.64
CA ALA A 256 2.79 0.50 -17.55
C ALA A 256 3.03 1.93 -18.07
N GLU A 257 2.51 2.90 -17.34
CA GLU A 257 2.79 4.32 -17.55
C GLU A 257 3.54 4.86 -16.34
N MET A 258 4.68 5.56 -16.56
CA MET A 258 5.49 6.10 -15.47
C MET A 258 5.83 7.57 -15.70
N HIS A 259 5.62 8.39 -14.66
CA HIS A 259 5.94 9.82 -14.65
C HIS A 259 6.95 10.14 -13.55
N ILE A 260 8.04 10.79 -13.92
CA ILE A 260 9.08 11.25 -12.98
C ILE A 260 9.17 12.76 -13.05
N TYR A 261 8.83 13.42 -11.94
CA TYR A 261 8.93 14.87 -11.78
C TYR A 261 10.27 15.25 -11.13
N PRO A 262 10.88 16.39 -11.53
CA PRO A 262 12.19 16.77 -10.99
C PRO A 262 12.16 17.19 -9.53
N LYS A 263 11.02 17.68 -9.02
CA LYS A 263 10.87 18.21 -7.66
C LYS A 263 9.53 17.78 -7.04
N GLY A 264 9.48 17.74 -5.71
CA GLY A 264 8.30 17.39 -4.92
C GLY A 264 8.69 16.65 -3.65
N GLY A 265 9.82 15.97 -3.67
CA GLY A 265 10.31 15.16 -2.57
C GLY A 265 9.35 14.00 -2.27
N HIS A 266 9.20 13.68 -0.99
CA HIS A 266 8.39 12.57 -0.51
C HIS A 266 7.12 13.03 0.20
N GLY A 267 6.05 12.21 0.14
CA GLY A 267 4.87 12.36 0.98
C GLY A 267 3.96 13.54 0.60
N TRP A 268 3.96 13.95 -0.67
CA TRP A 268 3.09 15.04 -1.14
C TRP A 268 1.62 14.64 -1.20
N GLY A 269 1.27 13.36 -1.36
CA GLY A 269 -0.09 12.83 -1.35
C GLY A 269 -1.06 13.56 -2.29
N PHE A 270 -2.36 13.43 -2.05
CA PHE A 270 -3.37 14.30 -2.66
C PHE A 270 -3.61 15.53 -1.79
N SER A 271 -4.04 16.64 -2.43
CA SER A 271 -4.55 17.81 -1.74
C SER A 271 -5.99 18.05 -2.15
N SER A 272 -6.84 18.44 -1.24
CA SER A 272 -8.18 18.91 -1.58
C SER A 272 -8.35 20.37 -1.18
N GLU A 273 -9.17 21.12 -1.94
CA GLU A 273 -9.52 22.50 -1.60
C GLU A 273 -10.07 22.66 -0.18
N LYS A 274 -10.74 21.59 0.28
CA LYS A 274 -11.36 21.51 1.61
C LYS A 274 -10.32 21.40 2.74
N TRP A 275 -9.13 20.89 2.44
CA TRP A 275 -8.11 20.53 3.43
C TRP A 275 -6.74 21.12 3.10
N LYS A 276 -6.67 22.41 2.73
CA LYS A 276 -5.40 23.10 2.48
C LYS A 276 -4.56 23.10 3.76
N GLY A 277 -3.53 22.27 3.79
CA GLY A 277 -2.60 22.17 4.92
C GLY A 277 -1.78 23.44 5.09
N LYS A 278 -1.36 23.72 6.33
CA LYS A 278 -0.39 24.78 6.64
C LYS A 278 1.00 24.33 6.13
N GLY A 279 1.43 24.81 4.98
CA GLY A 279 2.77 24.54 4.44
C GLY A 279 2.85 24.72 2.93
N LYS A 280 4.07 24.91 2.40
CA LYS A 280 4.30 24.97 0.95
C LYS A 280 4.20 23.55 0.39
N ASP A 281 3.22 23.30 -0.46
CA ASP A 281 3.17 22.10 -1.28
C ASP A 281 4.29 22.16 -2.33
N LYS A 282 5.35 21.40 -2.11
CA LYS A 282 6.50 21.35 -3.04
C LYS A 282 6.13 20.73 -4.38
N PHE A 283 5.03 19.98 -4.45
CA PHE A 283 4.53 19.34 -5.66
C PHE A 283 3.46 20.18 -6.39
N ALA A 284 3.10 21.36 -5.85
CA ALA A 284 2.03 22.22 -6.40
C ALA A 284 2.21 22.53 -7.89
N TYR A 285 3.44 22.68 -8.38
CA TYR A 285 3.74 23.02 -9.78
C TYR A 285 3.39 21.89 -10.77
N ALA A 286 3.42 20.65 -10.34
CA ALA A 286 3.15 19.48 -11.18
C ALA A 286 1.82 18.78 -10.83
N ARG A 287 1.13 19.25 -9.80
CA ARG A 287 -0.09 18.58 -9.30
C ARG A 287 -1.18 18.48 -10.36
N ALA A 288 -1.46 19.57 -11.08
CA ALA A 288 -2.49 19.56 -12.12
C ALA A 288 -2.16 18.59 -13.25
N ASP A 289 -0.91 18.56 -13.71
CA ASP A 289 -0.43 17.63 -14.72
C ASP A 289 -0.54 16.16 -14.26
N PHE A 290 -0.13 15.88 -13.03
CA PHE A 290 -0.28 14.54 -12.43
C PHE A 290 -1.75 14.11 -12.35
N GLU A 291 -2.63 14.98 -11.85
CA GLU A 291 -4.05 14.67 -11.67
C GLU A 291 -4.74 14.47 -13.02
N GLU A 292 -4.48 15.31 -14.02
CA GLU A 292 -4.99 15.16 -15.39
C GLU A 292 -4.49 13.86 -16.05
N THR A 293 -3.22 13.56 -15.90
CA THR A 293 -2.62 12.36 -16.48
C THR A 293 -3.17 11.08 -15.85
N LEU A 294 -3.33 11.07 -14.52
CA LEU A 294 -3.95 9.95 -13.81
C LEU A 294 -5.41 9.76 -14.22
N GLU A 295 -6.18 10.85 -14.31
CA GLU A 295 -7.59 10.81 -14.76
C GLU A 295 -7.70 10.22 -16.17
N ARG A 296 -6.90 10.71 -17.12
CA ARG A 296 -6.84 10.19 -18.48
C ARG A 296 -6.49 8.70 -18.51
N TRP A 297 -5.51 8.26 -17.72
CA TRP A 297 -5.12 6.86 -17.65
C TRP A 297 -6.24 5.98 -17.10
N LEU A 298 -6.89 6.40 -16.00
CA LEU A 298 -8.04 5.68 -15.41
C LEU A 298 -9.23 5.58 -16.38
N GLU A 299 -9.51 6.64 -17.15
CA GLU A 299 -10.54 6.60 -18.19
C GLU A 299 -10.20 5.63 -19.32
N ASN A 300 -8.93 5.57 -19.74
CA ASN A 300 -8.49 4.69 -20.82
C ASN A 300 -8.64 3.23 -20.43
N ILE A 301 -8.15 2.82 -19.26
CA ILE A 301 -8.23 1.44 -18.80
C ILE A 301 -9.66 0.97 -18.50
N ARG A 302 -10.58 1.90 -18.23
CA ARG A 302 -12.01 1.60 -18.05
C ARG A 302 -12.70 1.21 -19.35
N LYS A 303 -12.22 1.73 -20.48
CA LYS A 303 -12.80 1.49 -21.82
C LYS A 303 -12.29 0.20 -22.46
N MET A 304 -11.22 -0.38 -21.93
CA MET A 304 -10.65 -1.66 -22.37
C MET A 304 -11.43 -2.84 -21.78
#